data_94150c1982949661d5cfdd3385971def
#
_entry.id   94150c1982949661d5cfdd3385971def
#
_cell.length_a   1.000
_cell.length_b   1.000
_cell.length_c   1.000
_cell.angle_alpha   90.00
_cell.angle_beta   90.00
_cell.angle_gamma   90.00
#
_symmetry.space_group_name_H-M   'P 1'
#
loop_
_entity.id
_entity.type
_entity.pdbx_description
1 polymer ?
#
loop_
_entity_poly.entity_id
_entity_poly.type
_entity_poly.pdbx_seq_one_letter_code
_entity_poly.pdbx_strand_id
1 'polypeptide(L)'
;MRVLFTTQPAAGSFNPLVPFARALADAGHEVAVACAESFRADIEAAGVATFSVGLDWRSDAMTTAFPAAPPPGPARAGWIARHWRYTTARATVPDLLALAGRWQPDLFVREGLEFGASLAAELLGLPHAAAGAFWFRPQAPLTPPLDALRRELGLAPDPAGGKIYRYLALAPMPPAWVAPDEEPPPTAHFIRPQALDGTGAGVVPDWLDALPPGRPLVHATLGTTEVNRTPGLYEAILAGLRDEPLELVVGIGRQRDPAAFGPQPPHVRIEQYVSHAALLPRCDVVVTHGGFGTIMGCLGVGVPLVVIPVNGDQPRNARRCADLGVGRVVGPDERTPEAIRAAVRAVLADPAYRASAERLRDEMATLPGPEHAVALLERLAAEKRPIRAKR
;
A
#
# COMPACT_ATOMS: atom_id res chain seq x y z
N MET A 1 11.52 1.56 -24.10
CA MET A 1 11.23 2.86 -23.47
C MET A 1 11.88 2.96 -22.10
N ARG A 2 12.11 4.18 -21.62
CA ARG A 2 12.58 4.46 -20.25
C ARG A 2 11.41 4.88 -19.38
N VAL A 3 11.14 4.11 -18.33
CA VAL A 3 10.00 4.33 -17.43
C VAL A 3 10.51 4.70 -16.04
N LEU A 4 10.21 5.92 -15.61
CA LEU A 4 10.61 6.41 -14.29
C LEU A 4 9.46 6.28 -13.29
N PHE A 5 9.59 5.34 -12.38
CA PHE A 5 8.68 5.22 -11.25
C PHE A 5 9.04 6.24 -10.17
N THR A 6 8.05 6.73 -9.46
CA THR A 6 8.24 7.59 -8.28
C THR A 6 7.39 7.09 -7.13
N THR A 7 7.95 7.10 -5.92
CA THR A 7 7.27 6.61 -4.72
C THR A 7 7.67 7.42 -3.48
N GLN A 8 6.84 7.35 -2.46
CA GLN A 8 7.20 7.76 -1.12
C GLN A 8 8.15 6.72 -0.49
N PRO A 9 9.07 7.10 0.44
CA PRO A 9 10.01 6.18 1.07
C PRO A 9 9.35 5.28 2.11
N ALA A 10 8.43 4.43 1.67
CA ALA A 10 7.71 3.48 2.49
C ALA A 10 7.38 2.20 1.70
N ALA A 11 7.55 1.05 2.33
CA ALA A 11 7.26 -0.24 1.70
C ALA A 11 5.80 -0.35 1.23
N GLY A 12 4.84 0.22 1.98
CA GLY A 12 3.42 0.24 1.60
C GLY A 12 3.13 1.03 0.32
N SER A 13 3.96 2.03 -0.01
CA SER A 13 3.89 2.84 -1.24
C SER A 13 4.64 2.18 -2.39
N PHE A 14 5.80 1.59 -2.12
CA PHE A 14 6.67 1.01 -3.13
C PHE A 14 6.22 -0.38 -3.58
N ASN A 15 5.90 -1.28 -2.65
CA ASN A 15 5.58 -2.67 -2.96
C ASN A 15 4.49 -2.83 -4.04
N PRO A 16 3.39 -2.05 -4.05
CA PRO A 16 2.39 -2.14 -5.11
C PRO A 16 2.90 -1.79 -6.52
N LEU A 17 4.04 -1.09 -6.63
CA LEU A 17 4.65 -0.73 -7.93
C LEU A 17 5.57 -1.83 -8.47
N VAL A 18 6.14 -2.68 -7.60
CA VAL A 18 7.14 -3.69 -7.97
C VAL A 18 6.67 -4.64 -9.07
N PRO A 19 5.41 -5.17 -9.08
CA PRO A 19 4.94 -6.02 -10.18
C PRO A 19 4.97 -5.33 -11.53
N PHE A 20 4.60 -4.05 -11.57
CA PHE A 20 4.61 -3.27 -12.81
C PHE A 20 6.04 -2.99 -13.28
N ALA A 21 6.93 -2.65 -12.34
CA ALA A 21 8.33 -2.41 -12.63
C ALA A 21 9.02 -3.67 -13.19
N ARG A 22 8.77 -4.83 -12.57
CA ARG A 22 9.29 -6.12 -13.03
C ARG A 22 8.74 -6.51 -14.40
N ALA A 23 7.43 -6.43 -14.59
CA ALA A 23 6.81 -6.77 -15.87
C ALA A 23 7.34 -5.90 -17.02
N LEU A 24 7.61 -4.62 -16.78
CA LEU A 24 8.25 -3.74 -17.77
C LEU A 24 9.70 -4.14 -18.04
N ALA A 25 10.47 -4.46 -17.00
CA ALA A 25 11.86 -4.93 -17.17
C ALA A 25 11.92 -6.26 -17.95
N ASP A 26 11.03 -7.20 -17.63
CA ASP A 26 10.91 -8.49 -18.33
C ASP A 26 10.49 -8.31 -19.81
N ALA A 27 9.74 -7.24 -20.10
CA ALA A 27 9.40 -6.83 -21.47
C ALA A 27 10.53 -6.07 -22.19
N GLY A 28 11.72 -5.93 -21.57
CA GLY A 28 12.87 -5.31 -22.17
C GLY A 28 12.91 -3.77 -22.07
N HIS A 29 12.14 -3.18 -21.19
CA HIS A 29 12.17 -1.72 -20.93
C HIS A 29 13.22 -1.36 -19.90
N GLU A 30 13.76 -0.15 -20.00
CA GLU A 30 14.64 0.42 -19.00
C GLU A 30 13.79 1.04 -17.88
N VAL A 31 13.91 0.51 -16.67
CA VAL A 31 13.09 0.90 -15.52
C VAL A 31 13.97 1.40 -14.37
N ALA A 32 13.57 2.51 -13.80
CA ALA A 32 14.18 3.02 -12.57
C ALA A 32 13.11 3.57 -11.61
N VAL A 33 13.45 3.62 -10.33
CA VAL A 33 12.61 4.19 -9.27
C VAL A 33 13.30 5.41 -8.69
N ALA A 34 12.62 6.53 -8.66
CA ALA A 34 13.06 7.75 -7.99
C ALA A 34 12.39 7.88 -6.62
N CYS A 35 13.17 7.96 -5.55
CA CYS A 35 12.73 8.03 -4.17
C CYS A 35 13.78 8.71 -3.29
N ALA A 36 13.44 8.99 -2.03
CA ALA A 36 14.39 9.52 -1.06
C ALA A 36 15.54 8.54 -0.78
N GLU A 37 16.73 9.08 -0.46
CA GLU A 37 17.98 8.32 -0.29
C GLU A 37 17.85 7.20 0.77
N SER A 38 17.18 7.46 1.90
CA SER A 38 17.01 6.45 2.95
C SER A 38 16.25 5.18 2.53
N PHE A 39 15.61 5.20 1.35
CA PHE A 39 14.84 4.06 0.82
C PHE A 39 15.55 3.35 -0.34
N ARG A 40 16.74 3.80 -0.72
CA ARG A 40 17.56 3.23 -1.80
C ARG A 40 17.76 1.73 -1.65
N ALA A 41 18.23 1.29 -0.48
CA ALA A 41 18.54 -0.11 -0.21
C ALA A 41 17.32 -1.04 -0.38
N ASP A 42 16.13 -0.56 0.01
CA ASP A 42 14.88 -1.32 -0.15
C ASP A 42 14.52 -1.50 -1.64
N ILE A 43 14.77 -0.48 -2.48
CA ILE A 43 14.51 -0.54 -3.93
C ILE A 43 15.54 -1.43 -4.62
N GLU A 44 16.83 -1.28 -4.31
CA GLU A 44 17.92 -2.11 -4.84
C GLU A 44 17.75 -3.59 -4.49
N ALA A 45 17.27 -3.87 -3.27
CA ALA A 45 16.93 -5.24 -2.84
C ALA A 45 15.77 -5.85 -3.66
N ALA A 46 14.90 -5.03 -4.25
CA ALA A 46 13.88 -5.49 -5.19
C ALA A 46 14.40 -5.70 -6.62
N GLY A 47 15.69 -5.42 -6.88
CA GLY A 47 16.36 -5.60 -8.17
C GLY A 47 16.08 -4.48 -9.17
N VAL A 48 15.71 -3.28 -8.72
CA VAL A 48 15.38 -2.14 -9.59
C VAL A 48 16.41 -1.03 -9.41
N ALA A 49 16.83 -0.41 -10.52
CA ALA A 49 17.69 0.76 -10.49
C ALA A 49 16.99 1.93 -9.77
N THR A 50 17.76 2.76 -9.05
CA THR A 50 17.17 3.84 -8.24
C THR A 50 17.94 5.15 -8.36
N PHE A 51 17.22 6.26 -8.21
CA PHE A 51 17.72 7.61 -8.12
C PHE A 51 17.19 8.30 -6.87
N SER A 52 18.07 9.05 -6.20
CA SER A 52 17.66 9.83 -5.03
C SER A 52 17.02 11.13 -5.47
N VAL A 53 15.77 11.36 -5.01
CA VAL A 53 15.00 12.57 -5.27
C VAL A 53 14.11 12.92 -4.10
N GLY A 54 13.82 14.21 -3.96
CA GLY A 54 12.84 14.74 -3.05
C GLY A 54 13.26 14.71 -1.58
N LEU A 55 12.27 14.92 -0.73
CA LEU A 55 12.47 15.06 0.71
C LEU A 55 12.54 13.69 1.40
N ASP A 56 13.62 13.46 2.13
CA ASP A 56 13.79 12.27 2.95
C ASP A 56 13.08 12.41 4.31
N TRP A 57 11.81 12.08 4.36
CA TRP A 57 11.03 12.17 5.58
C TRP A 57 11.23 10.99 6.56
N ARG A 58 12.07 10.02 6.22
CA ARG A 58 12.53 8.97 7.16
C ARG A 58 13.77 9.40 7.95
N SER A 59 14.43 10.45 7.51
CA SER A 59 15.61 11.00 8.18
C SER A 59 15.21 12.04 9.26
N ASP A 60 16.14 12.34 10.17
CA ASP A 60 15.97 13.38 11.21
C ASP A 60 15.74 14.79 10.62
N ALA A 61 16.08 14.99 9.34
CA ALA A 61 15.79 16.23 8.61
C ALA A 61 14.28 16.54 8.54
N MET A 62 13.42 15.56 8.75
CA MET A 62 11.97 15.76 8.76
C MET A 62 11.46 16.58 9.96
N THR A 63 12.08 16.48 11.11
CA THR A 63 11.67 17.26 12.28
C THR A 63 11.81 18.77 12.05
N THR A 64 12.68 19.17 11.11
CA THR A 64 12.86 20.57 10.70
C THR A 64 11.98 20.99 9.52
N ALA A 65 11.62 20.06 8.63
CA ALA A 65 10.84 20.35 7.43
C ALA A 65 9.31 20.39 7.70
N PHE A 66 8.84 19.72 8.73
CA PHE A 66 7.43 19.68 9.09
C PHE A 66 7.21 20.18 10.52
N PRO A 67 6.33 21.15 10.75
CA PRO A 67 5.93 21.50 12.09
C PRO A 67 5.24 20.30 12.77
N ALA A 68 5.23 20.28 14.10
CA ALA A 68 4.58 19.20 14.85
C ALA A 68 3.14 18.97 14.38
N ALA A 69 2.79 17.71 14.13
CA ALA A 69 1.46 17.36 13.67
C ALA A 69 0.43 17.65 14.77
N PRO A 70 -0.72 18.25 14.45
CA PRO A 70 -1.82 18.39 15.39
C PRO A 70 -2.29 17.03 15.92
N PRO A 71 -2.93 16.96 17.08
CA PRO A 71 -3.63 15.76 17.55
C PRO A 71 -4.58 15.19 16.50
N PRO A 72 -4.95 13.90 16.59
CA PRO A 72 -5.94 13.31 15.70
C PRO A 72 -7.22 14.15 15.63
N GLY A 73 -7.72 14.40 14.42
CA GLY A 73 -8.90 15.21 14.18
C GLY A 73 -8.87 15.95 12.82
N PRO A 74 -9.87 16.80 12.52
CA PRO A 74 -9.96 17.53 11.25
C PRO A 74 -8.74 18.41 10.94
N ALA A 75 -8.14 19.04 11.93
CA ALA A 75 -6.94 19.86 11.79
C ALA A 75 -5.73 19.02 11.27
N ARG A 76 -5.62 17.76 11.71
CA ARG A 76 -4.57 16.85 11.27
C ARG A 76 -4.74 16.47 9.79
N ALA A 77 -5.97 16.29 9.32
CA ALA A 77 -6.23 16.02 7.91
C ALA A 77 -5.76 17.17 7.00
N GLY A 78 -6.05 18.41 7.38
CA GLY A 78 -5.54 19.61 6.71
C GLY A 78 -4.01 19.75 6.78
N TRP A 79 -3.43 19.40 7.92
CA TRP A 79 -1.98 19.38 8.11
C TRP A 79 -1.31 18.34 7.19
N ILE A 80 -1.85 17.10 7.14
CA ILE A 80 -1.37 16.03 6.24
C ILE A 80 -1.46 16.50 4.78
N ALA A 81 -2.60 17.06 4.37
CA ALA A 81 -2.78 17.55 3.02
C ALA A 81 -1.73 18.60 2.63
N ARG A 82 -1.48 19.58 3.50
CA ARG A 82 -0.55 20.66 3.24
C ARG A 82 0.90 20.17 3.24
N HIS A 83 1.30 19.45 4.27
CA HIS A 83 2.72 19.13 4.48
C HIS A 83 3.16 17.89 3.72
N TRP A 84 2.39 16.82 3.74
CA TRP A 84 2.75 15.58 3.04
C TRP A 84 2.66 15.68 1.53
N ARG A 85 1.74 16.48 1.00
CA ARG A 85 1.48 16.49 -0.44
C ARG A 85 2.05 17.71 -1.13
N TYR A 86 1.84 18.89 -0.55
CA TYR A 86 2.43 20.11 -1.07
C TYR A 86 3.95 20.14 -0.85
N THR A 87 4.41 19.95 0.40
CA THR A 87 5.85 20.10 0.74
C THR A 87 6.69 19.02 0.09
N THR A 88 6.25 17.75 0.12
CA THR A 88 6.97 16.66 -0.57
C THR A 88 6.99 16.87 -2.08
N ALA A 89 5.85 17.16 -2.70
CA ALA A 89 5.80 17.40 -4.15
C ALA A 89 6.66 18.59 -4.57
N ARG A 90 6.63 19.70 -3.79
CA ARG A 90 7.44 20.88 -4.05
C ARG A 90 8.94 20.59 -4.01
N ALA A 91 9.38 19.74 -3.08
CA ALA A 91 10.77 19.30 -2.99
C ALA A 91 11.17 18.32 -4.12
N THR A 92 10.24 17.46 -4.53
CA THR A 92 10.52 16.40 -5.53
C THR A 92 10.58 16.95 -6.97
N VAL A 93 9.77 17.95 -7.32
CA VAL A 93 9.67 18.48 -8.70
C VAL A 93 11.01 18.93 -9.26
N PRO A 94 11.84 19.79 -8.60
CA PRO A 94 13.11 20.22 -9.15
C PRO A 94 14.07 19.06 -9.43
N ASP A 95 14.14 18.08 -8.51
CA ASP A 95 15.01 16.91 -8.65
C ASP A 95 14.57 16.03 -9.82
N LEU A 96 13.24 15.84 -10.01
CA LEU A 96 12.73 15.09 -11.14
C LEU A 96 12.97 15.78 -12.47
N LEU A 97 12.88 17.10 -12.54
CA LEU A 97 13.22 17.86 -13.74
C LEU A 97 14.71 17.71 -14.09
N ALA A 98 15.60 17.82 -13.10
CA ALA A 98 17.03 17.63 -13.28
C ALA A 98 17.36 16.18 -13.69
N LEU A 99 16.70 15.19 -13.07
CA LEU A 99 16.86 13.78 -13.42
C LEU A 99 16.38 13.50 -14.84
N ALA A 100 15.19 14.03 -15.22
CA ALA A 100 14.65 13.87 -16.56
C ALA A 100 15.55 14.43 -17.64
N GLY A 101 16.25 15.54 -17.38
CA GLY A 101 17.25 16.11 -18.29
C GLY A 101 18.43 15.15 -18.57
N ARG A 102 18.81 14.33 -17.58
CA ARG A 102 19.93 13.38 -17.70
C ARG A 102 19.48 12.00 -18.19
N TRP A 103 18.41 11.46 -17.62
CA TRP A 103 17.96 10.09 -17.85
C TRP A 103 16.93 9.95 -18.98
N GLN A 104 16.25 11.06 -19.34
CA GLN A 104 15.33 11.18 -20.46
C GLN A 104 14.21 10.11 -20.44
N PRO A 105 13.34 10.08 -19.42
CA PRO A 105 12.22 9.15 -19.37
C PRO A 105 11.21 9.42 -20.49
N ASP A 106 10.60 8.38 -21.01
CA ASP A 106 9.48 8.47 -21.96
C ASP A 106 8.15 8.77 -21.23
N LEU A 107 8.02 8.27 -20.00
CA LEU A 107 6.86 8.50 -19.13
C LEU A 107 7.21 8.32 -17.65
N PHE A 108 6.36 8.88 -16.78
CA PHE A 108 6.41 8.67 -15.35
C PHE A 108 5.31 7.70 -14.90
N VAL A 109 5.64 6.81 -13.95
CA VAL A 109 4.65 6.03 -13.19
C VAL A 109 4.78 6.40 -11.72
N ARG A 110 3.81 7.13 -11.19
CA ARG A 110 3.84 7.59 -9.81
C ARG A 110 3.02 6.69 -8.88
N GLU A 111 3.46 6.53 -7.66
CA GLU A 111 2.64 5.99 -6.59
C GLU A 111 1.43 6.92 -6.32
N GLY A 112 0.33 6.37 -5.82
CA GLY A 112 -0.94 7.07 -5.69
C GLY A 112 -0.88 8.39 -4.90
N LEU A 113 0.01 8.49 -3.92
CA LEU A 113 0.18 9.66 -3.05
C LEU A 113 1.44 10.49 -3.36
N GLU A 114 2.23 10.10 -4.35
CA GLU A 114 3.35 10.89 -4.86
C GLU A 114 2.84 11.82 -5.98
N PHE A 115 2.82 13.12 -5.76
CA PHE A 115 2.24 14.10 -6.69
C PHE A 115 3.29 14.87 -7.49
N GLY A 116 4.54 14.88 -7.07
CA GLY A 116 5.62 15.61 -7.73
C GLY A 116 5.83 15.17 -9.18
N ALA A 117 5.75 13.86 -9.43
CA ALA A 117 5.93 13.32 -10.79
C ALA A 117 4.82 13.77 -11.76
N SER A 118 3.57 13.91 -11.30
CA SER A 118 2.50 14.41 -12.17
C SER A 118 2.73 15.87 -12.60
N LEU A 119 3.30 16.67 -11.70
CA LEU A 119 3.64 18.07 -11.98
C LEU A 119 4.89 18.18 -12.87
N ALA A 120 5.93 17.40 -12.57
CA ALA A 120 7.14 17.32 -13.39
C ALA A 120 6.83 16.83 -14.81
N ALA A 121 5.98 15.80 -14.95
CA ALA A 121 5.55 15.31 -16.25
C ALA A 121 4.80 16.38 -17.06
N GLU A 122 3.89 17.15 -16.42
CA GLU A 122 3.18 18.23 -17.09
C GLU A 122 4.13 19.34 -17.55
N LEU A 123 5.12 19.72 -16.74
CA LEU A 123 6.16 20.70 -17.10
C LEU A 123 7.03 20.24 -18.28
N LEU A 124 7.29 18.94 -18.38
CA LEU A 124 8.09 18.34 -19.45
C LEU A 124 7.26 17.97 -20.70
N GLY A 125 5.93 18.10 -20.65
CA GLY A 125 5.07 17.64 -21.74
C GLY A 125 5.05 16.11 -21.91
N LEU A 126 5.40 15.35 -20.84
CA LEU A 126 5.41 13.90 -20.82
C LEU A 126 4.10 13.33 -20.26
N PRO A 127 3.68 12.14 -20.70
CA PRO A 127 2.56 11.46 -20.06
C PRO A 127 2.97 10.89 -18.70
N HIS A 128 1.97 10.67 -17.84
CA HIS A 128 2.17 9.98 -16.57
C HIS A 128 1.04 9.00 -16.28
N ALA A 129 1.37 7.92 -15.60
CA ALA A 129 0.41 7.00 -15.01
C ALA A 129 0.46 7.09 -13.47
N ALA A 130 -0.68 6.86 -12.85
CA ALA A 130 -0.74 6.58 -11.42
C ALA A 130 -0.85 5.07 -11.21
N ALA A 131 -0.15 4.50 -10.22
CA ALA A 131 -0.22 3.08 -9.88
C ALA A 131 -0.25 2.86 -8.37
N GLY A 132 -0.85 1.77 -7.90
CA GLY A 132 -0.87 1.41 -6.49
C GLY A 132 -2.20 1.62 -5.79
N ALA A 133 -2.17 1.92 -4.49
CA ALA A 133 -3.37 2.18 -3.72
C ALA A 133 -4.02 3.51 -4.10
N PHE A 134 -5.30 3.48 -4.45
CA PHE A 134 -6.04 4.68 -4.83
C PHE A 134 -7.26 4.91 -3.96
N TRP A 135 -7.57 6.20 -3.84
CA TRP A 135 -8.88 6.69 -3.47
C TRP A 135 -9.38 7.54 -4.62
N PHE A 136 -10.43 7.08 -5.26
CA PHE A 136 -10.99 7.78 -6.42
C PHE A 136 -11.86 8.98 -6.05
N ARG A 137 -11.94 9.33 -4.77
CA ARG A 137 -12.58 10.58 -4.37
C ARG A 137 -11.75 11.78 -4.82
N PRO A 138 -12.41 12.84 -5.32
CA PRO A 138 -11.82 14.16 -5.30
C PRO A 138 -11.44 14.46 -3.86
N GLN A 139 -10.17 14.54 -3.60
CA GLN A 139 -9.72 14.74 -2.23
C GLN A 139 -9.78 16.24 -1.95
N ALA A 140 -10.99 16.76 -1.71
CA ALA A 140 -11.25 18.17 -1.48
C ALA A 140 -10.22 18.88 -0.56
N PRO A 141 -9.68 18.25 0.49
CA PRO A 141 -8.62 18.85 1.29
C PRO A 141 -7.26 18.93 0.59
N LEU A 142 -7.05 18.20 -0.52
CA LEU A 142 -5.76 18.13 -1.22
C LEU A 142 -5.63 19.08 -2.38
N THR A 143 -6.75 19.36 -3.00
CA THR A 143 -6.81 20.19 -4.21
C THR A 143 -6.23 21.57 -3.97
N PRO A 144 -6.59 22.33 -2.92
CA PRO A 144 -6.05 23.66 -2.71
C PRO A 144 -4.52 23.72 -2.54
N PRO A 145 -3.86 22.84 -1.78
CA PRO A 145 -2.40 22.83 -1.69
C PRO A 145 -1.72 22.49 -3.02
N LEU A 146 -2.22 21.51 -3.76
CA LEU A 146 -1.68 21.18 -5.08
C LEU A 146 -1.93 22.28 -6.10
N ASP A 147 -3.08 22.95 -6.06
CA ASP A 147 -3.39 24.05 -6.96
C ASP A 147 -2.54 25.28 -6.66
N ALA A 148 -2.18 25.52 -5.39
CA ALA A 148 -1.20 26.54 -5.03
C ALA A 148 0.18 26.23 -5.64
N LEU A 149 0.65 24.98 -5.53
CA LEU A 149 1.92 24.55 -6.11
C LEU A 149 1.89 24.63 -7.66
N ARG A 150 0.76 24.27 -8.29
CA ARG A 150 0.59 24.42 -9.74
C ARG A 150 0.79 25.88 -10.18
N ARG A 151 0.19 26.83 -9.46
CA ARG A 151 0.36 28.28 -9.73
C ARG A 151 1.82 28.73 -9.56
N GLU A 152 2.51 28.25 -8.52
CA GLU A 152 3.93 28.54 -8.31
C GLU A 152 4.81 28.02 -9.46
N LEU A 153 4.43 26.88 -10.04
CA LEU A 153 5.12 26.27 -11.18
C LEU A 153 4.66 26.79 -12.55
N GLY A 154 3.77 27.77 -12.61
CA GLY A 154 3.22 28.30 -13.87
C GLY A 154 2.26 27.37 -14.61
N LEU A 155 1.77 26.33 -13.93
CA LEU A 155 0.82 25.37 -14.51
C LEU A 155 -0.64 25.87 -14.38
N ALA A 156 -1.47 25.48 -15.34
CA ALA A 156 -2.90 25.80 -15.29
C ALA A 156 -3.57 25.19 -14.04
N PRO A 157 -4.52 25.90 -13.41
CA PRO A 157 -5.27 25.43 -12.26
C PRO A 157 -5.94 24.07 -12.49
N ASP A 158 -6.11 23.31 -11.40
CA ASP A 158 -6.82 22.04 -11.39
C ASP A 158 -7.64 21.90 -10.09
N PRO A 159 -8.64 22.76 -9.89
CA PRO A 159 -9.40 22.81 -8.63
C PRO A 159 -10.20 21.53 -8.36
N ALA A 160 -10.47 20.71 -9.37
CA ALA A 160 -11.12 19.42 -9.23
C ALA A 160 -10.12 18.26 -8.97
N GLY A 161 -8.81 18.51 -9.15
CA GLY A 161 -7.78 17.47 -8.99
C GLY A 161 -7.85 16.36 -10.06
N GLY A 162 -8.49 16.62 -11.19
CA GLY A 162 -8.69 15.61 -12.25
C GLY A 162 -7.42 15.28 -13.02
N LYS A 163 -6.45 16.19 -13.04
CA LYS A 163 -5.22 16.01 -13.82
C LYS A 163 -4.30 14.92 -13.25
N ILE A 164 -4.42 14.59 -11.95
CA ILE A 164 -3.62 13.51 -11.33
C ILE A 164 -3.93 12.12 -11.89
N TYR A 165 -5.10 11.92 -12.50
CA TYR A 165 -5.51 10.68 -13.18
C TYR A 165 -5.80 10.89 -14.66
N ARG A 166 -5.28 11.98 -15.25
CA ARG A 166 -5.61 12.39 -16.61
C ARG A 166 -5.34 11.32 -17.66
N TYR A 167 -4.22 10.61 -17.56
CA TYR A 167 -3.74 9.75 -18.62
C TYR A 167 -4.03 8.27 -18.40
N LEU A 168 -3.64 7.73 -17.25
CA LEU A 168 -3.79 6.32 -16.90
C LEU A 168 -3.74 6.15 -15.38
N ALA A 169 -4.61 5.30 -14.83
CA ALA A 169 -4.55 4.85 -13.45
C ALA A 169 -4.61 3.32 -13.41
N LEU A 170 -3.54 2.69 -12.93
CA LEU A 170 -3.40 1.24 -12.76
C LEU A 170 -3.75 0.88 -11.32
N ALA A 171 -4.96 0.37 -11.10
CA ALA A 171 -5.53 0.07 -9.80
C ALA A 171 -5.40 -1.43 -9.47
N PRO A 172 -4.41 -1.86 -8.66
CA PRO A 172 -4.25 -3.25 -8.28
C PRO A 172 -5.25 -3.65 -7.18
N MET A 173 -6.53 -3.68 -7.55
CA MET A 173 -7.64 -4.03 -6.66
C MET A 173 -8.87 -4.47 -7.48
N PRO A 174 -9.78 -5.24 -6.89
CA PRO A 174 -11.04 -5.58 -7.57
C PRO A 174 -11.98 -4.36 -7.65
N PRO A 175 -12.80 -4.23 -8.69
CA PRO A 175 -13.84 -3.20 -8.80
C PRO A 175 -14.73 -3.11 -7.55
N ALA A 176 -15.10 -4.25 -6.96
CA ALA A 176 -15.87 -4.29 -5.73
C ALA A 176 -15.21 -3.58 -4.53
N TRP A 177 -13.88 -3.35 -4.56
CA TRP A 177 -13.18 -2.59 -3.52
C TRP A 177 -13.47 -1.09 -3.56
N VAL A 178 -13.87 -0.55 -4.70
CA VAL A 178 -14.26 0.86 -4.82
C VAL A 178 -15.47 1.13 -3.94
N ALA A 179 -15.39 2.17 -3.11
CA ALA A 179 -16.51 2.50 -2.22
C ALA A 179 -17.69 3.06 -3.03
N PRO A 180 -18.96 2.87 -2.59
CA PRO A 180 -20.15 3.31 -3.34
C PRO A 180 -20.22 4.80 -3.62
N ASP A 181 -19.50 5.61 -2.84
CA ASP A 181 -19.41 7.06 -2.97
C ASP A 181 -18.13 7.53 -3.71
N GLU A 182 -17.40 6.61 -4.32
CA GLU A 182 -16.24 6.88 -5.16
C GLU A 182 -16.55 6.57 -6.63
N GLU A 183 -16.05 7.41 -7.52
CA GLU A 183 -16.17 7.23 -8.96
C GLU A 183 -14.76 7.11 -9.57
N PRO A 184 -14.37 5.92 -10.05
CA PRO A 184 -13.12 5.75 -10.75
C PRO A 184 -13.08 6.63 -12.02
N PRO A 185 -11.94 7.30 -12.29
CA PRO A 185 -11.80 8.06 -13.50
C PRO A 185 -11.91 7.14 -14.74
N PRO A 186 -12.35 7.65 -15.90
CA PRO A 186 -12.45 6.84 -17.13
C PRO A 186 -11.13 6.20 -17.57
N THR A 187 -10.01 6.63 -17.00
CA THR A 187 -8.65 6.13 -17.22
C THR A 187 -8.22 5.07 -16.20
N ALA A 188 -9.11 4.67 -15.27
CA ALA A 188 -8.80 3.63 -14.30
C ALA A 188 -8.92 2.24 -14.93
N HIS A 189 -7.85 1.47 -14.82
CA HIS A 189 -7.78 0.08 -15.22
C HIS A 189 -7.52 -0.79 -13.99
N PHE A 190 -8.41 -1.70 -13.69
CA PHE A 190 -8.26 -2.64 -12.60
C PHE A 190 -7.32 -3.76 -13.00
N ILE A 191 -6.30 -3.98 -12.19
CA ILE A 191 -5.24 -4.97 -12.42
C ILE A 191 -5.26 -5.95 -11.25
N ARG A 192 -5.01 -7.22 -11.52
CA ARG A 192 -4.94 -8.24 -10.49
C ARG A 192 -3.82 -7.90 -9.48
N PRO A 193 -4.16 -7.73 -8.19
CA PRO A 193 -3.15 -7.51 -7.16
C PRO A 193 -2.18 -8.70 -7.09
N GLN A 194 -0.92 -8.42 -6.85
CA GLN A 194 0.09 -9.44 -6.59
C GLN A 194 0.45 -9.41 -5.11
N ALA A 195 0.43 -10.57 -4.45
CA ALA A 195 1.02 -10.69 -3.12
C ALA A 195 2.54 -10.54 -3.25
N LEU A 196 3.08 -9.48 -2.68
CA LEU A 196 4.51 -9.22 -2.73
C LEU A 196 5.15 -9.52 -1.40
N ASP A 197 6.05 -10.46 -1.44
CA ASP A 197 7.12 -10.54 -0.48
C ASP A 197 8.24 -9.60 -0.97
N GLY A 198 8.56 -8.59 -0.21
CA GLY A 198 9.37 -7.44 -0.61
C GLY A 198 10.76 -7.73 -1.21
N THR A 199 11.31 -8.93 -1.13
CA THR A 199 12.66 -9.24 -1.62
C THR A 199 12.80 -10.72 -2.00
N GLY A 200 12.15 -11.14 -3.10
CA GLY A 200 12.41 -12.47 -3.67
C GLY A 200 11.44 -13.56 -3.21
N ALA A 201 11.46 -14.68 -3.92
CA ALA A 201 10.68 -15.86 -3.62
C ALA A 201 10.88 -16.24 -2.15
N GLY A 202 9.84 -16.07 -1.36
CA GLY A 202 9.91 -16.32 0.07
C GLY A 202 10.33 -17.75 0.33
N VAL A 203 11.45 -17.92 1.03
CA VAL A 203 11.79 -19.23 1.59
C VAL A 203 10.64 -19.60 2.51
N VAL A 204 9.96 -20.70 2.18
CA VAL A 204 8.96 -21.28 3.09
C VAL A 204 9.72 -21.76 4.32
N PRO A 205 9.46 -21.21 5.51
CA PRO A 205 10.16 -21.67 6.69
C PRO A 205 9.77 -23.11 7.00
N ASP A 206 10.74 -23.96 7.35
CA ASP A 206 10.51 -25.39 7.66
C ASP A 206 9.42 -25.61 8.72
N TRP A 207 9.32 -24.69 9.68
CA TRP A 207 8.30 -24.75 10.73
C TRP A 207 6.87 -24.57 10.19
N LEU A 208 6.68 -23.93 9.04
CA LEU A 208 5.35 -23.71 8.47
C LEU A 208 4.74 -25.02 7.96
N ASP A 209 5.57 -25.92 7.46
CA ASP A 209 5.15 -27.28 7.06
C ASP A 209 4.97 -28.22 8.26
N ALA A 210 5.59 -27.88 9.39
CA ALA A 210 5.50 -28.64 10.64
C ALA A 210 4.33 -28.22 11.55
N LEU A 211 3.50 -27.26 11.15
CA LEU A 211 2.33 -26.86 11.93
C LEU A 211 1.35 -28.03 12.08
N PRO A 212 0.85 -28.29 13.32
CA PRO A 212 -0.04 -29.41 13.56
C PRO A 212 -1.39 -29.18 12.85
N PRO A 213 -1.95 -30.22 12.21
CA PRO A 213 -3.28 -30.12 11.58
C PRO A 213 -4.39 -30.02 12.65
N GLY A 214 -5.53 -29.43 12.25
CA GLY A 214 -6.77 -29.44 13.05
C GLY A 214 -6.95 -28.25 13.98
N ARG A 215 -6.00 -27.29 14.00
CA ARG A 215 -6.20 -26.00 14.67
C ARG A 215 -6.23 -24.87 13.64
N PRO A 216 -7.10 -23.87 13.80
CA PRO A 216 -7.08 -22.70 12.96
C PRO A 216 -5.73 -21.97 13.01
N LEU A 217 -5.20 -21.55 11.87
CA LEU A 217 -4.01 -20.73 11.79
C LEU A 217 -4.38 -19.24 11.70
N VAL A 218 -3.95 -18.48 12.70
CA VAL A 218 -4.15 -17.02 12.76
C VAL A 218 -2.79 -16.34 12.59
N HIS A 219 -2.72 -15.46 11.60
CA HIS A 219 -1.56 -14.57 11.44
C HIS A 219 -1.89 -13.19 11.96
N ALA A 220 -0.99 -12.57 12.74
CA ALA A 220 -1.12 -11.20 13.22
C ALA A 220 0.05 -10.34 12.72
N THR A 221 -0.24 -9.20 12.09
CA THR A 221 0.79 -8.26 11.61
C THR A 221 0.29 -6.81 11.60
N LEU A 222 1.13 -5.90 12.07
CA LEU A 222 0.86 -4.46 12.04
C LEU A 222 1.66 -3.73 10.95
N GLY A 223 2.21 -4.48 9.99
CA GLY A 223 3.00 -3.95 8.89
C GLY A 223 4.43 -3.58 9.28
N THR A 224 5.13 -2.92 8.35
CA THR A 224 6.57 -2.64 8.45
C THR A 224 6.91 -1.19 8.80
N THR A 225 5.93 -0.28 8.80
CA THR A 225 6.17 1.14 9.04
C THR A 225 6.14 1.50 10.52
N GLU A 226 7.13 2.29 10.97
CA GLU A 226 7.21 2.77 12.36
C GLU A 226 5.99 3.60 12.79
N VAL A 227 5.37 4.30 11.84
CA VAL A 227 4.16 5.10 12.08
C VAL A 227 2.99 4.24 12.59
N ASN A 228 3.03 2.93 12.35
CA ASN A 228 2.05 1.96 12.85
C ASN A 228 2.40 1.43 14.26
N ARG A 229 3.46 1.94 14.88
CA ARG A 229 3.84 1.57 16.25
C ARG A 229 2.82 2.17 17.24
N THR A 230 1.79 1.40 17.53
CA THR A 230 0.91 1.67 18.66
C THR A 230 1.46 0.89 19.86
N PRO A 231 1.98 1.56 20.89
CA PRO A 231 2.48 0.88 22.10
C PRO A 231 1.40 -0.05 22.66
N GLY A 232 1.79 -1.25 23.09
CA GLY A 232 0.89 -2.21 23.72
C GLY A 232 -0.01 -3.00 22.76
N LEU A 233 -0.05 -2.70 21.45
CA LEU A 233 -0.99 -3.37 20.56
C LEU A 233 -0.59 -4.83 20.23
N TYR A 234 0.70 -5.12 20.07
CA TYR A 234 1.16 -6.51 19.93
C TYR A 234 0.93 -7.29 21.23
N GLU A 235 1.18 -6.66 22.36
CA GLU A 235 0.93 -7.22 23.68
C GLU A 235 -0.56 -7.54 23.88
N ALA A 236 -1.46 -6.66 23.45
CA ALA A 236 -2.90 -6.89 23.49
C ALA A 236 -3.33 -8.04 22.56
N ILE A 237 -2.75 -8.15 21.36
CA ILE A 237 -2.98 -9.27 20.42
C ILE A 237 -2.54 -10.58 21.07
N LEU A 238 -1.31 -10.64 21.61
CA LEU A 238 -0.79 -11.82 22.28
C LEU A 238 -1.62 -12.20 23.49
N ALA A 239 -1.94 -11.26 24.38
CA ALA A 239 -2.78 -11.51 25.54
C ALA A 239 -4.22 -11.95 25.18
N GLY A 240 -4.72 -11.49 24.04
CA GLY A 240 -6.02 -11.91 23.53
C GLY A 240 -6.04 -13.32 22.95
N LEU A 241 -4.97 -13.76 22.33
CA LEU A 241 -4.99 -14.96 21.47
C LEU A 241 -4.11 -16.12 21.98
N ARG A 242 -3.16 -15.88 22.86
CA ARG A 242 -2.18 -16.89 23.31
C ARG A 242 -2.79 -18.10 24.01
N ASP A 243 -3.96 -17.98 24.59
CA ASP A 243 -4.63 -19.06 25.31
C ASP A 243 -5.78 -19.69 24.50
N GLU A 244 -5.92 -19.27 23.23
CA GLU A 244 -6.96 -19.80 22.34
C GLU A 244 -6.50 -21.13 21.68
N PRO A 245 -7.43 -22.03 21.33
CA PRO A 245 -7.13 -23.30 20.66
C PRO A 245 -6.83 -23.11 19.17
N LEU A 246 -5.78 -22.33 18.86
CA LEU A 246 -5.34 -21.99 17.50
C LEU A 246 -3.81 -21.99 17.40
N GLU A 247 -3.28 -21.99 16.21
CA GLU A 247 -1.88 -21.69 15.92
C GLU A 247 -1.75 -20.20 15.63
N LEU A 248 -0.89 -19.49 16.34
CA LEU A 248 -0.70 -18.04 16.21
C LEU A 248 0.69 -17.71 15.67
N VAL A 249 0.75 -17.03 14.53
CA VAL A 249 2.00 -16.51 13.95
C VAL A 249 1.96 -14.99 13.98
N VAL A 250 2.86 -14.37 14.73
CA VAL A 250 2.93 -12.91 14.88
C VAL A 250 4.13 -12.35 14.13
N GLY A 251 3.89 -11.59 13.08
CA GLY A 251 4.92 -10.87 12.32
C GLY A 251 5.16 -9.47 12.91
N ILE A 252 6.28 -9.26 13.60
CA ILE A 252 6.55 -8.02 14.35
C ILE A 252 7.36 -6.97 13.59
N GLY A 253 7.86 -7.29 12.40
CA GLY A 253 8.75 -6.43 11.61
C GLY A 253 10.23 -6.62 11.94
N ARG A 254 11.10 -6.42 10.93
CA ARG A 254 12.56 -6.72 11.01
C ARG A 254 13.32 -5.95 12.08
N GLN A 255 12.77 -4.85 12.58
CA GLN A 255 13.43 -3.97 13.54
C GLN A 255 13.12 -4.30 15.01
N ARG A 256 12.27 -5.30 15.28
CA ARG A 256 11.89 -5.68 16.63
C ARG A 256 12.54 -7.01 17.02
N ASP A 257 12.86 -7.14 18.29
CA ASP A 257 13.39 -8.39 18.86
C ASP A 257 12.22 -9.25 19.36
N PRO A 258 12.03 -10.48 18.86
CA PRO A 258 11.05 -11.42 19.38
C PRO A 258 11.21 -11.71 20.88
N ALA A 259 12.44 -11.68 21.40
CA ALA A 259 12.72 -11.91 22.82
C ALA A 259 12.08 -10.85 23.74
N ALA A 260 11.79 -9.66 23.23
CA ALA A 260 11.12 -8.59 23.99
C ALA A 260 9.70 -8.97 24.45
N PHE A 261 9.08 -9.97 23.83
CA PHE A 261 7.74 -10.46 24.19
C PHE A 261 7.74 -11.62 25.20
N GLY A 262 8.93 -12.03 25.66
CA GLY A 262 9.09 -13.13 26.62
C GLY A 262 8.73 -14.51 26.06
N PRO A 263 8.77 -15.55 26.92
CA PRO A 263 8.45 -16.91 26.51
C PRO A 263 6.98 -17.04 26.07
N GLN A 264 6.76 -17.79 25.00
CA GLN A 264 5.41 -18.05 24.46
C GLN A 264 5.09 -19.55 24.50
N PRO A 265 3.81 -19.93 24.54
CA PRO A 265 3.39 -21.33 24.38
C PRO A 265 3.83 -21.89 23.02
N PRO A 266 3.98 -23.22 22.87
CA PRO A 266 4.48 -23.84 21.63
C PRO A 266 3.67 -23.52 20.36
N HIS A 267 2.40 -23.21 20.49
CA HIS A 267 1.50 -22.85 19.41
C HIS A 267 1.49 -21.34 19.06
N VAL A 268 2.33 -20.56 19.75
CA VAL A 268 2.51 -19.12 19.49
C VAL A 268 3.93 -18.88 18.98
N ARG A 269 4.05 -18.39 17.78
CA ARG A 269 5.32 -18.07 17.13
C ARG A 269 5.42 -16.60 16.84
N ILE A 270 6.52 -15.98 17.25
CA ILE A 270 6.82 -14.56 16.97
C ILE A 270 8.00 -14.51 16.01
N GLU A 271 7.79 -13.89 14.85
CA GLU A 271 8.79 -13.79 13.79
C GLU A 271 9.03 -12.34 13.40
N GLN A 272 10.25 -11.97 13.10
CA GLN A 272 10.55 -10.65 12.55
C GLN A 272 9.96 -10.46 11.17
N TYR A 273 9.96 -11.51 10.36
CA TYR A 273 9.42 -11.50 9.01
C TYR A 273 8.94 -12.90 8.62
N VAL A 274 7.78 -12.96 8.01
CA VAL A 274 7.27 -14.18 7.36
C VAL A 274 6.78 -13.80 5.97
N SER A 275 7.11 -14.64 4.99
CA SER A 275 6.60 -14.51 3.63
C SER A 275 5.09 -14.59 3.61
N HIS A 276 4.42 -13.52 3.19
CA HIS A 276 2.97 -13.51 3.02
C HIS A 276 2.53 -14.49 1.91
N ALA A 277 3.32 -14.63 0.85
CA ALA A 277 3.01 -15.58 -0.22
C ALA A 277 2.97 -17.03 0.29
N ALA A 278 3.85 -17.39 1.24
CA ALA A 278 3.88 -18.72 1.83
C ALA A 278 2.83 -18.90 2.93
N LEU A 279 2.63 -17.87 3.77
CA LEU A 279 1.82 -17.99 4.98
C LEU A 279 0.32 -17.78 4.72
N LEU A 280 -0.06 -16.72 3.96
CA LEU A 280 -1.46 -16.33 3.81
C LEU A 280 -2.37 -17.44 3.25
N PRO A 281 -1.95 -18.25 2.26
CA PRO A 281 -2.80 -19.34 1.76
C PRO A 281 -3.16 -20.42 2.80
N ARG A 282 -2.43 -20.45 3.92
CA ARG A 282 -2.63 -21.41 5.02
C ARG A 282 -3.43 -20.84 6.18
N CYS A 283 -3.64 -19.51 6.19
CA CYS A 283 -4.33 -18.83 7.28
C CYS A 283 -5.86 -19.01 7.21
N ASP A 284 -6.46 -19.13 8.39
CA ASP A 284 -7.91 -19.06 8.55
C ASP A 284 -8.38 -17.62 8.79
N VAL A 285 -7.59 -16.81 9.49
CA VAL A 285 -7.86 -15.40 9.76
C VAL A 285 -6.54 -14.63 9.81
N VAL A 286 -6.54 -13.39 9.32
CA VAL A 286 -5.42 -12.46 9.51
C VAL A 286 -5.87 -11.26 10.36
N VAL A 287 -5.15 -11.03 11.47
CA VAL A 287 -5.27 -9.82 12.29
C VAL A 287 -4.30 -8.78 11.76
N THR A 288 -4.79 -7.64 11.31
CA THR A 288 -3.96 -6.63 10.65
C THR A 288 -4.35 -5.20 11.03
N HIS A 289 -3.40 -4.28 10.91
CA HIS A 289 -3.65 -2.84 11.01
C HIS A 289 -4.50 -2.28 9.85
N GLY A 290 -4.72 -3.05 8.79
CA GLY A 290 -5.53 -2.60 7.65
C GLY A 290 -4.76 -1.90 6.54
N GLY A 291 -3.45 -2.13 6.42
CA GLY A 291 -2.66 -1.66 5.28
C GLY A 291 -3.13 -2.28 3.97
N PHE A 292 -3.25 -1.47 2.91
CA PHE A 292 -3.80 -1.89 1.62
C PHE A 292 -3.15 -3.16 1.07
N GLY A 293 -1.81 -3.23 1.06
CA GLY A 293 -1.09 -4.39 0.53
C GLY A 293 -1.39 -5.69 1.28
N THR A 294 -1.49 -5.64 2.62
CA THR A 294 -1.84 -6.81 3.43
C THR A 294 -3.27 -7.26 3.15
N ILE A 295 -4.23 -6.33 3.05
CA ILE A 295 -5.62 -6.64 2.74
C ILE A 295 -5.72 -7.29 1.35
N MET A 296 -5.12 -6.67 0.32
CA MET A 296 -5.15 -7.24 -1.03
C MET A 296 -4.50 -8.63 -1.09
N GLY A 297 -3.40 -8.84 -0.34
CA GLY A 297 -2.77 -10.16 -0.20
C GLY A 297 -3.70 -11.19 0.42
N CYS A 298 -4.39 -10.86 1.52
CA CYS A 298 -5.35 -11.75 2.16
C CYS A 298 -6.55 -12.07 1.26
N LEU A 299 -7.15 -11.04 0.66
CA LEU A 299 -8.30 -11.21 -0.22
C LEU A 299 -7.92 -11.96 -1.50
N GLY A 300 -6.70 -11.79 -2.02
CA GLY A 300 -6.19 -12.52 -3.19
C GLY A 300 -6.10 -14.04 -2.98
N VAL A 301 -6.07 -14.51 -1.72
CA VAL A 301 -6.10 -15.93 -1.36
C VAL A 301 -7.39 -16.34 -0.63
N GLY A 302 -8.37 -15.42 -0.50
CA GLY A 302 -9.67 -15.71 0.10
C GLY A 302 -9.65 -15.80 1.63
N VAL A 303 -8.74 -15.10 2.30
CA VAL A 303 -8.61 -15.12 3.77
C VAL A 303 -9.31 -13.94 4.41
N PRO A 304 -10.25 -14.16 5.35
CA PRO A 304 -10.93 -13.09 6.06
C PRO A 304 -10.05 -12.42 7.11
N LEU A 305 -10.48 -11.25 7.58
CA LEU A 305 -9.65 -10.32 8.34
C LEU A 305 -10.29 -9.90 9.68
N VAL A 306 -9.43 -9.64 10.66
CA VAL A 306 -9.73 -8.75 11.79
C VAL A 306 -8.86 -7.50 11.63
N VAL A 307 -9.49 -6.34 11.47
CA VAL A 307 -8.78 -5.10 11.17
C VAL A 307 -8.76 -4.18 12.38
N ILE A 308 -7.56 -3.79 12.81
CA ILE A 308 -7.31 -2.89 13.94
C ILE A 308 -6.65 -1.62 13.39
N PRO A 309 -7.40 -0.67 12.83
CA PRO A 309 -6.85 0.48 12.13
C PRO A 309 -6.11 1.41 13.07
N VAL A 310 -4.92 1.87 12.69
CA VAL A 310 -4.08 2.77 13.50
C VAL A 310 -4.07 4.19 12.92
N ASN A 311 -3.74 4.34 11.64
CA ASN A 311 -3.62 5.64 10.98
C ASN A 311 -3.75 5.56 9.44
N GLY A 312 -3.52 6.67 8.76
CA GLY A 312 -3.43 6.75 7.29
C GLY A 312 -4.72 6.33 6.58
N ASP A 313 -4.60 5.40 5.66
CA ASP A 313 -5.70 4.81 4.87
C ASP A 313 -6.46 3.71 5.63
N GLN A 314 -5.90 3.24 6.73
CA GLN A 314 -6.37 2.05 7.45
C GLN A 314 -7.83 2.18 7.96
N PRO A 315 -8.30 3.32 8.52
CA PRO A 315 -9.70 3.46 8.92
C PRO A 315 -10.70 3.30 7.77
N ARG A 316 -10.33 3.80 6.56
CA ARG A 316 -11.13 3.61 5.35
C ARG A 316 -11.11 2.15 4.91
N ASN A 317 -9.95 1.55 4.88
CA ASN A 317 -9.77 0.15 4.49
C ASN A 317 -10.52 -0.78 5.45
N ALA A 318 -10.48 -0.50 6.77
CA ALA A 318 -11.22 -1.23 7.79
C ALA A 318 -12.73 -1.16 7.55
N ARG A 319 -13.27 0.04 7.30
CA ARG A 319 -14.67 0.21 6.94
C ARG A 319 -15.02 -0.59 5.70
N ARG A 320 -14.17 -0.54 4.67
CA ARG A 320 -14.42 -1.28 3.43
C ARG A 320 -14.41 -2.80 3.63
N CYS A 321 -13.54 -3.33 4.50
CA CYS A 321 -13.57 -4.74 4.89
C CYS A 321 -14.91 -5.12 5.56
N ALA A 322 -15.42 -4.26 6.44
CA ALA A 322 -16.72 -4.49 7.09
C ALA A 322 -17.88 -4.42 6.08
N ASP A 323 -17.91 -3.40 5.20
CA ASP A 323 -18.97 -3.22 4.19
C ASP A 323 -19.05 -4.41 3.22
N LEU A 324 -17.91 -5.00 2.88
CA LEU A 324 -17.81 -6.16 2.00
C LEU A 324 -18.03 -7.49 2.72
N GLY A 325 -18.17 -7.47 4.05
CA GLY A 325 -18.34 -8.66 4.86
C GLY A 325 -17.12 -9.59 4.87
N VAL A 326 -15.91 -9.06 4.61
CA VAL A 326 -14.68 -9.85 4.58
C VAL A 326 -13.93 -9.83 5.91
N GLY A 327 -14.45 -9.15 6.92
CA GLY A 327 -13.80 -9.10 8.23
C GLY A 327 -14.51 -8.22 9.24
N ARG A 328 -13.98 -8.24 10.46
CA ARG A 328 -14.43 -7.40 11.58
C ARG A 328 -13.42 -6.31 11.89
N VAL A 329 -13.92 -5.20 12.40
CA VAL A 329 -13.10 -4.06 12.83
C VAL A 329 -13.08 -4.00 14.35
N VAL A 330 -11.88 -3.82 14.91
CA VAL A 330 -11.68 -3.45 16.32
C VAL A 330 -11.28 -1.97 16.32
N GLY A 331 -12.16 -1.13 16.82
CA GLY A 331 -12.01 0.33 16.82
C GLY A 331 -10.86 0.83 17.70
N PRO A 332 -10.47 2.10 17.56
CA PRO A 332 -9.38 2.68 18.36
C PRO A 332 -9.58 2.57 19.87
N ASP A 333 -10.80 2.71 20.32
CA ASP A 333 -11.16 2.68 21.75
C ASP A 333 -11.44 1.26 22.27
N GLU A 334 -11.40 0.25 21.39
CA GLU A 334 -11.72 -1.16 21.68
C GLU A 334 -10.49 -2.07 21.56
N ARG A 335 -9.28 -1.53 21.55
CA ARG A 335 -8.04 -2.31 21.33
C ARG A 335 -7.63 -3.09 22.59
N THR A 336 -8.57 -3.85 23.17
CA THR A 336 -8.32 -4.70 24.33
C THR A 336 -8.12 -6.17 23.93
N PRO A 337 -7.42 -6.97 24.74
CA PRO A 337 -7.27 -8.42 24.51
C PRO A 337 -8.62 -9.13 24.28
N GLU A 338 -9.64 -8.77 25.07
CA GLU A 338 -10.99 -9.35 25.03
C GLU A 338 -11.70 -9.05 23.70
N ALA A 339 -11.64 -7.79 23.23
CA ALA A 339 -12.28 -7.39 21.98
C ALA A 339 -11.58 -8.03 20.77
N ILE A 340 -10.24 -8.11 20.78
CA ILE A 340 -9.45 -8.78 19.72
C ILE A 340 -9.81 -10.27 19.68
N ARG A 341 -9.83 -10.94 20.84
CA ARG A 341 -10.26 -12.35 20.96
C ARG A 341 -11.68 -12.57 20.43
N ALA A 342 -12.62 -11.74 20.85
CA ALA A 342 -14.00 -11.82 20.42
C ALA A 342 -14.15 -11.64 18.90
N ALA A 343 -13.39 -10.71 18.31
CA ALA A 343 -13.39 -10.48 16.88
C ALA A 343 -12.84 -11.68 16.09
N VAL A 344 -11.70 -12.26 16.53
CA VAL A 344 -11.12 -13.46 15.91
C VAL A 344 -12.06 -14.66 16.00
N ARG A 345 -12.59 -14.93 17.19
CA ARG A 345 -13.58 -16.01 17.38
C ARG A 345 -14.79 -15.85 16.47
N ALA A 346 -15.33 -14.63 16.34
CA ALA A 346 -16.50 -14.36 15.51
C ALA A 346 -16.20 -14.59 14.02
N VAL A 347 -15.00 -14.20 13.54
CA VAL A 347 -14.62 -14.44 12.14
C VAL A 347 -14.37 -15.92 11.87
N LEU A 348 -13.78 -16.66 12.82
CA LEU A 348 -13.57 -18.11 12.71
C LEU A 348 -14.89 -18.91 12.76
N ALA A 349 -15.86 -18.45 13.55
CA ALA A 349 -17.14 -19.16 13.76
C ALA A 349 -18.16 -18.94 12.62
N ASP A 350 -18.08 -17.82 11.89
CA ASP A 350 -19.03 -17.48 10.84
C ASP A 350 -18.42 -17.67 9.44
N PRO A 351 -18.82 -18.73 8.71
CA PRO A 351 -18.31 -19.03 7.38
C PRO A 351 -18.62 -17.92 6.33
N ALA A 352 -19.54 -17.01 6.62
CA ALA A 352 -19.89 -15.92 5.70
C ALA A 352 -18.71 -14.98 5.42
N TYR A 353 -17.81 -14.77 6.40
CA TYR A 353 -16.60 -13.97 6.20
C TYR A 353 -15.65 -14.62 5.17
N ARG A 354 -15.42 -15.93 5.31
CA ARG A 354 -14.62 -16.71 4.37
C ARG A 354 -15.23 -16.69 2.97
N ALA A 355 -16.51 -16.98 2.85
CA ALA A 355 -17.22 -16.96 1.58
C ALA A 355 -17.17 -15.58 0.90
N SER A 356 -17.22 -14.49 1.68
CA SER A 356 -17.08 -13.14 1.14
C SER A 356 -15.66 -12.85 0.65
N ALA A 357 -14.63 -13.28 1.39
CA ALA A 357 -13.24 -13.13 0.97
C ALA A 357 -12.95 -13.96 -0.30
N GLU A 358 -13.48 -15.17 -0.39
CA GLU A 358 -13.35 -16.03 -1.58
C GLU A 358 -14.04 -15.45 -2.81
N ARG A 359 -15.19 -14.82 -2.68
CA ARG A 359 -15.82 -14.08 -3.81
C ARG A 359 -14.91 -12.99 -4.36
N LEU A 360 -14.24 -12.24 -3.48
CA LEU A 360 -13.28 -11.22 -3.92
C LEU A 360 -12.02 -11.83 -4.53
N ARG A 361 -11.51 -12.95 -3.99
CA ARG A 361 -10.44 -13.74 -4.63
C ARG A 361 -10.80 -14.09 -6.06
N ASP A 362 -12.00 -14.63 -6.25
CA ASP A 362 -12.47 -15.09 -7.55
C ASP A 362 -12.66 -13.91 -8.52
N GLU A 363 -13.18 -12.77 -8.05
CA GLU A 363 -13.21 -11.53 -8.84
C GLU A 363 -11.81 -11.06 -9.22
N MET A 364 -10.86 -11.02 -8.27
CA MET A 364 -9.46 -10.65 -8.53
C MET A 364 -8.81 -11.60 -9.56
N ALA A 365 -9.12 -12.88 -9.53
CA ALA A 365 -8.58 -13.87 -10.47
C ALA A 365 -8.99 -13.60 -11.93
N THR A 366 -10.13 -12.93 -12.14
CA THR A 366 -10.59 -12.55 -13.49
C THR A 366 -9.88 -11.30 -14.03
N LEU A 367 -9.21 -10.53 -13.18
CA LEU A 367 -8.54 -9.30 -13.61
C LEU A 367 -7.26 -9.61 -14.39
N PRO A 368 -6.92 -8.76 -15.37
CA PRO A 368 -5.66 -8.88 -16.10
C PRO A 368 -4.48 -8.69 -15.15
N GLY A 369 -3.38 -9.38 -15.43
CA GLY A 369 -2.14 -9.28 -14.65
C GLY A 369 -1.29 -8.05 -15.00
N PRO A 370 -0.11 -7.92 -14.36
CA PRO A 370 0.82 -6.81 -14.61
C PRO A 370 1.28 -6.70 -16.07
N GLU A 371 1.31 -7.79 -16.84
CA GLU A 371 1.63 -7.80 -18.26
C GLU A 371 0.65 -6.96 -19.09
N HIS A 372 -0.60 -6.87 -18.68
CA HIS A 372 -1.56 -5.97 -19.33
C HIS A 372 -1.21 -4.50 -19.08
N ALA A 373 -0.70 -4.18 -17.90
CA ALA A 373 -0.25 -2.83 -17.60
C ALA A 373 0.93 -2.40 -18.48
N VAL A 374 1.83 -3.33 -18.87
CA VAL A 374 2.91 -3.06 -19.83
C VAL A 374 2.33 -2.54 -21.15
N ALA A 375 1.36 -3.25 -21.75
CA ALA A 375 0.74 -2.82 -23.00
C ALA A 375 0.03 -1.46 -22.89
N LEU A 376 -0.60 -1.16 -21.73
CA LEU A 376 -1.21 0.15 -21.49
C LEU A 376 -0.16 1.25 -21.39
N LEU A 377 0.97 1.01 -20.74
CA LEU A 377 2.07 1.97 -20.58
C LEU A 377 2.81 2.20 -21.90
N GLU A 378 3.06 1.16 -22.69
CA GLU A 378 3.60 1.29 -24.06
C GLU A 378 2.71 2.16 -24.94
N ARG A 379 1.41 1.86 -24.90
CA ARG A 379 0.42 2.65 -25.63
C ARG A 379 0.38 4.10 -25.13
N LEU A 380 0.48 4.32 -23.82
CA LEU A 380 0.53 5.65 -23.24
C LEU A 380 1.75 6.46 -23.71
N ALA A 381 2.94 5.83 -23.71
CA ALA A 381 4.17 6.45 -24.20
C ALA A 381 4.09 6.83 -25.69
N ALA A 382 3.51 5.95 -26.52
CA ALA A 382 3.36 6.17 -27.95
C ALA A 382 2.29 7.24 -28.29
N GLU A 383 1.12 7.17 -27.66
CA GLU A 383 -0.02 8.01 -28.01
C GLU A 383 -0.03 9.36 -27.27
N LYS A 384 0.61 9.45 -26.11
CA LYS A 384 0.66 10.63 -25.21
C LYS A 384 -0.72 11.23 -24.93
N ARG A 385 -1.75 10.40 -24.89
CA ARG A 385 -3.16 10.78 -24.65
C ARG A 385 -3.80 9.85 -23.61
N PRO A 386 -4.94 10.26 -23.00
CA PRO A 386 -5.64 9.43 -22.02
C PRO A 386 -5.98 8.03 -22.55
N ILE A 387 -5.58 7.01 -21.82
CA ILE A 387 -5.94 5.63 -22.08
C ILE A 387 -7.18 5.29 -21.26
N ARG A 388 -8.32 5.28 -21.92
CA ARG A 388 -9.61 5.01 -21.26
C ARG A 388 -9.89 3.52 -21.20
N ALA A 389 -10.43 3.06 -20.06
CA ALA A 389 -10.95 1.71 -19.94
C ALA A 389 -12.18 1.53 -20.88
N LYS A 390 -12.32 0.34 -21.44
CA LYS A 390 -13.55 -0.02 -22.14
C LYS A 390 -14.65 -0.13 -21.07
N ARG A 391 -15.78 0.56 -21.30
CA ARG A 391 -16.98 0.41 -20.45
C ARG A 391 -17.62 -0.95 -20.64
#